data_bf3dbe3836e726b35f6728cd2dbe8adf
#
_entry.id   bf3dbe3836e726b35f6728cd2dbe8adf
#
_cell.length_a   1.000
_cell.length_b   1.000
_cell.length_c   1.000
_cell.angle_alpha   90.00
_cell.angle_beta   90.00
_cell.angle_gamma   90.00
#
_symmetry.space_group_name_H-M   'P 1'
#
loop_
_entity.id
_entity.type
_entity.pdbx_description
1 polymer ?
#
loop_
_entity_poly.entity_id
_entity_poly.type
_entity_poly.pdbx_seq_one_letter_code
_entity_poly.pdbx_strand_id
1 'polypeptide(L)'
;LFAVLGFANDSTKAHNAIVEKLVNIDHSSNADGTRIEKEKMVKVDYVPEIHGTLRAKYEYSPQLDASRFQVRNARFSVTGNVHQMVAYKAELELSDRGQTRILDAYVRVLPIKGLALTLGQVKKQFSTDNLRSPHNMLFANSTFIVSKFANLRDVGFTIGYNAKEYVPIEAIFGVYNGNGLYDQKIWKKHFDYTGRLIFNTCKYFSFDLNWQSIKPENIRMNSYDIGMRANFYGVHLEVEGLYKTYD
;
A
#
# COMPACT_ATOMS: atom_id res chain seq x y z
N LEU A 1 22.79 12.04 -11.89
CA LEU A 1 22.84 10.63 -12.32
C LEU A 1 22.13 9.82 -11.23
N PHE A 2 21.00 9.21 -11.56
CA PHE A 2 20.25 8.41 -10.60
C PHE A 2 20.55 6.93 -10.89
N ALA A 3 21.20 6.25 -9.96
CA ALA A 3 21.31 4.80 -9.98
C ALA A 3 20.30 4.23 -8.98
N VAL A 4 19.27 3.57 -9.48
CA VAL A 4 18.34 2.77 -8.68
C VAL A 4 18.77 1.32 -8.86
N LEU A 5 19.54 0.79 -7.91
CA LEU A 5 19.75 -0.66 -7.79
C LEU A 5 18.59 -1.21 -6.97
N GLY A 6 17.52 -1.56 -7.65
CA GLY A 6 16.40 -2.29 -7.07
C GLY A 6 16.61 -3.77 -7.32
N PHE A 7 16.99 -4.53 -6.31
CA PHE A 7 16.75 -5.96 -6.32
C PHE A 7 15.27 -6.16 -5.99
N ALA A 8 14.43 -5.95 -7.03
CA ALA A 8 13.01 -6.14 -6.93
C ALA A 8 12.69 -7.62 -7.18
N ASN A 9 12.55 -8.38 -6.12
CA ASN A 9 11.53 -9.40 -6.19
C ASN A 9 10.23 -8.70 -5.78
N ASP A 10 9.30 -8.65 -6.70
CA ASP A 10 8.15 -7.75 -6.78
C ASP A 10 7.20 -7.99 -5.58
N SER A 11 7.34 -7.24 -4.49
CA SER A 11 6.45 -7.36 -3.33
C SER A 11 4.99 -7.03 -3.69
N THR A 12 4.79 -6.24 -4.75
CA THR A 12 3.47 -5.98 -5.33
C THR A 12 2.95 -7.21 -6.08
N LYS A 13 3.83 -7.97 -6.75
CA LYS A 13 3.46 -9.27 -7.36
C LYS A 13 3.15 -10.29 -6.30
N ALA A 14 3.91 -10.36 -5.21
CA ALA A 14 3.62 -11.27 -4.11
C ALA A 14 2.32 -10.89 -3.39
N HIS A 15 2.07 -9.60 -3.17
CA HIS A 15 0.81 -9.11 -2.59
C HIS A 15 -0.38 -9.34 -3.53
N ASN A 16 -0.23 -9.04 -4.82
CA ASN A 16 -1.24 -9.32 -5.84
C ASN A 16 -1.33 -10.83 -6.13
N ALA A 17 -0.22 -11.59 -6.08
CA ALA A 17 -0.23 -13.03 -6.27
C ALA A 17 -0.90 -13.80 -5.10
N ILE A 18 -0.83 -13.30 -3.87
CA ILE A 18 -1.61 -13.86 -2.76
C ILE A 18 -3.10 -13.58 -2.98
N VAL A 19 -3.45 -12.37 -3.42
CA VAL A 19 -4.83 -12.01 -3.77
C VAL A 19 -5.25 -12.71 -5.06
N GLU A 20 -4.39 -12.82 -6.08
CA GLU A 20 -4.68 -13.52 -7.34
C GLU A 20 -4.69 -15.05 -7.19
N LYS A 21 -3.82 -15.65 -6.37
CA LYS A 21 -3.88 -17.10 -6.08
C LYS A 21 -5.16 -17.51 -5.38
N LEU A 22 -5.77 -16.62 -4.60
CA LEU A 22 -7.10 -16.85 -4.01
C LEU A 22 -8.26 -16.53 -4.98
N VAL A 23 -7.97 -15.85 -6.11
CA VAL A 23 -8.96 -15.41 -7.11
C VAL A 23 -8.94 -16.28 -8.38
N ASN A 24 -7.82 -16.92 -8.71
CA ASN A 24 -7.72 -17.76 -9.90
C ASN A 24 -8.24 -19.18 -9.65
N ILE A 25 -9.56 -19.34 -9.77
CA ILE A 25 -10.15 -20.61 -10.19
C ILE A 25 -9.99 -20.66 -11.71
N ASP A 26 -9.01 -21.44 -12.17
CA ASP A 26 -8.80 -21.70 -13.60
C ASP A 26 -10.04 -22.39 -14.20
N HIS A 27 -10.79 -21.66 -15.00
CA HIS A 27 -11.84 -22.24 -15.83
C HIS A 27 -11.20 -22.84 -17.11
N SER A 28 -10.50 -23.94 -16.97
CA SER A 28 -10.17 -24.78 -18.13
C SER A 28 -11.34 -25.72 -18.41
N SER A 29 -12.16 -25.38 -19.39
CA SER A 29 -13.14 -26.30 -19.96
C SER A 29 -12.42 -27.29 -20.87
N ASN A 30 -12.42 -28.57 -20.51
CA ASN A 30 -12.07 -29.62 -21.46
C ASN A 30 -13.19 -29.83 -22.48
N ALA A 31 -12.80 -30.15 -23.70
CA ALA A 31 -13.69 -30.28 -24.88
C ALA A 31 -14.80 -31.35 -24.79
N ASP A 32 -15.01 -31.95 -23.64
CA ASP A 32 -15.97 -33.06 -23.43
C ASP A 32 -17.09 -32.75 -22.42
N GLY A 33 -17.44 -31.50 -22.22
CA GLY A 33 -18.70 -31.12 -21.56
C GLY A 33 -18.94 -31.68 -20.13
N THR A 34 -18.05 -32.44 -19.56
CA THR A 34 -18.11 -32.92 -18.18
C THR A 34 -17.33 -31.99 -17.26
N ARG A 35 -18.07 -31.15 -16.54
CA ARG A 35 -17.60 -30.25 -15.53
C ARG A 35 -17.10 -31.06 -14.32
N ILE A 36 -15.85 -31.44 -14.31
CA ILE A 36 -15.20 -31.94 -13.10
C ILE A 36 -14.60 -30.72 -12.39
N GLU A 37 -15.32 -30.18 -11.44
CA GLU A 37 -14.77 -29.26 -10.43
C GLU A 37 -13.73 -30.02 -9.62
N LYS A 38 -12.52 -30.10 -10.10
CA LYS A 38 -11.38 -30.39 -9.24
C LYS A 38 -11.11 -29.08 -8.48
N GLU A 39 -11.61 -29.01 -7.24
CA GLU A 39 -11.05 -28.06 -6.27
C GLU A 39 -9.54 -28.28 -6.22
N LYS A 40 -8.82 -27.49 -6.97
CA LYS A 40 -7.37 -27.40 -6.83
C LYS A 40 -7.14 -26.77 -5.46
N MET A 41 -6.90 -27.59 -4.44
CA MET A 41 -6.43 -27.08 -3.16
C MET A 41 -5.21 -26.21 -3.44
N VAL A 42 -5.37 -24.91 -3.28
CA VAL A 42 -4.27 -23.95 -3.42
C VAL A 42 -3.29 -24.31 -2.30
N LYS A 43 -2.14 -24.88 -2.67
CA LYS A 43 -1.08 -25.22 -1.72
C LYS A 43 -0.55 -23.91 -1.17
N VAL A 44 -0.97 -23.57 0.04
CA VAL A 44 -0.47 -22.38 0.74
C VAL A 44 0.97 -22.67 1.14
N ASP A 45 1.89 -21.82 0.67
CA ASP A 45 3.27 -21.86 1.11
C ASP A 45 3.37 -21.11 2.45
N TYR A 46 3.79 -21.86 3.49
CA TYR A 46 4.00 -21.32 4.83
C TYR A 46 5.45 -20.83 5.05
N VAL A 47 6.31 -20.98 4.06
CA VAL A 47 7.68 -20.47 4.13
C VAL A 47 7.64 -18.94 4.02
N PRO A 48 8.23 -18.20 4.99
CA PRO A 48 8.30 -16.74 4.92
C PRO A 48 9.11 -16.28 3.72
N GLU A 49 8.60 -15.27 3.01
CA GLU A 49 9.31 -14.57 1.96
C GLU A 49 10.05 -13.37 2.55
N ILE A 50 11.33 -13.24 2.22
CA ILE A 50 12.19 -12.15 2.67
C ILE A 50 12.43 -11.20 1.50
N HIS A 51 12.22 -9.89 1.73
CA HIS A 51 12.43 -8.86 0.74
C HIS A 51 13.35 -7.77 1.28
N GLY A 52 14.22 -7.25 0.41
CA GLY A 52 15.10 -6.12 0.72
C GLY A 52 14.94 -5.01 -0.29
N THR A 53 15.04 -3.75 0.15
CA THR A 53 15.06 -2.58 -0.73
C THR A 53 16.16 -1.64 -0.27
N LEU A 54 17.16 -1.39 -1.12
CA LEU A 54 18.20 -0.41 -0.89
C LEU A 54 18.12 0.69 -1.96
N ARG A 55 18.04 1.94 -1.53
CA ARG A 55 18.06 3.11 -2.42
C ARG A 55 19.07 4.11 -1.91
N ALA A 56 19.98 4.51 -2.78
CA ALA A 56 20.92 5.61 -2.55
C ALA A 56 20.64 6.74 -3.54
N LYS A 57 20.94 7.95 -3.14
CA LYS A 57 20.84 9.13 -4.01
C LYS A 57 21.98 10.10 -3.77
N TYR A 58 22.27 10.87 -4.80
CA TYR A 58 23.09 12.07 -4.76
C TYR A 58 22.18 13.28 -4.98
N GLU A 59 22.35 14.32 -4.18
CA GLU A 59 21.62 15.58 -4.27
C GLU A 59 22.60 16.75 -4.32
N TYR A 60 22.31 17.72 -5.16
CA TYR A 60 22.96 19.03 -5.19
C TYR A 60 21.92 20.11 -4.91
N SER A 61 22.22 21.03 -4.00
CA SER A 61 21.39 22.20 -3.70
C SER A 61 22.05 23.45 -4.29
N PRO A 62 21.48 24.07 -5.32
CA PRO A 62 22.02 25.33 -5.88
C PRO A 62 21.99 26.49 -4.88
N GLN A 63 21.02 26.50 -3.94
CA GLN A 63 20.87 27.55 -2.94
C GLN A 63 22.00 27.52 -1.88
N LEU A 64 22.53 26.33 -1.59
CA LEU A 64 23.56 26.13 -0.59
C LEU A 64 24.93 25.93 -1.22
N ASP A 65 25.00 25.85 -2.56
CA ASP A 65 26.17 25.43 -3.33
C ASP A 65 26.86 24.19 -2.72
N ALA A 66 26.04 23.20 -2.36
CA ALA A 66 26.48 22.03 -1.63
C ALA A 66 25.86 20.74 -2.18
N SER A 67 26.58 19.64 -2.01
CA SER A 67 26.12 18.33 -2.45
C SER A 67 26.20 17.30 -1.33
N ARG A 68 25.41 16.24 -1.45
CA ARG A 68 25.44 15.12 -0.52
C ARG A 68 25.11 13.78 -1.16
N PHE A 69 25.72 12.73 -0.64
CA PHE A 69 25.26 11.36 -0.83
C PHE A 69 24.36 10.95 0.34
N GLN A 70 23.31 10.21 0.06
CA GLN A 70 22.40 9.73 1.08
C GLN A 70 21.89 8.32 0.76
N VAL A 71 21.88 7.44 1.76
CA VAL A 71 21.04 6.25 1.72
C VAL A 71 19.60 6.68 2.00
N ARG A 72 18.76 6.63 0.97
CA ARG A 72 17.37 7.13 1.07
C ARG A 72 16.45 6.14 1.74
N ASN A 73 16.63 4.86 1.44
CA ASN A 73 15.90 3.76 2.07
C ASN A 73 16.83 2.55 2.19
N ALA A 74 16.76 1.88 3.32
CA ALA A 74 17.33 0.56 3.54
C ALA A 74 16.26 -0.26 4.27
N ARG A 75 15.44 -1.02 3.53
CA ARG A 75 14.29 -1.73 4.07
C ARG A 75 14.50 -3.23 4.01
N PHE A 76 14.01 -3.87 5.04
CA PHE A 76 13.92 -5.30 5.15
C PHE A 76 12.49 -5.67 5.53
N SER A 77 11.89 -6.61 4.82
CA SER A 77 10.55 -7.08 5.15
C SER A 77 10.42 -8.59 5.06
N VAL A 78 9.55 -9.12 5.89
CA VAL A 78 9.14 -10.51 5.91
C VAL A 78 7.64 -10.57 5.69
N THR A 79 7.21 -11.39 4.75
CA THR A 79 5.80 -11.69 4.48
C THR A 79 5.58 -13.19 4.53
N GLY A 80 4.40 -13.62 4.94
CA GLY A 80 4.08 -15.03 4.96
C GLY A 80 2.64 -15.32 5.36
N ASN A 81 2.30 -16.60 5.37
CA ASN A 81 1.01 -17.09 5.79
C ASN A 81 1.18 -17.99 7.01
N VAL A 82 0.35 -17.82 8.03
CA VAL A 82 0.24 -18.74 9.17
C VAL A 82 -0.94 -19.70 9.01
N HIS A 83 -1.88 -19.35 8.15
CA HIS A 83 -3.03 -20.16 7.77
C HIS A 83 -3.47 -19.81 6.35
N GLN A 84 -4.29 -20.65 5.72
CA GLN A 84 -4.84 -20.39 4.37
C GLN A 84 -5.54 -19.02 4.23
N MET A 85 -6.17 -18.57 5.31
CA MET A 85 -6.88 -17.27 5.37
C MET A 85 -6.13 -16.20 6.16
N VAL A 86 -4.93 -16.47 6.67
CA VAL A 86 -4.22 -15.54 7.57
C VAL A 86 -2.82 -15.29 7.08
N ALA A 87 -2.57 -14.07 6.65
CA ALA A 87 -1.27 -13.57 6.23
C ALA A 87 -0.71 -12.54 7.22
N TYR A 88 0.60 -12.37 7.23
CA TYR A 88 1.27 -11.35 8.02
C TYR A 88 2.35 -10.64 7.23
N LYS A 89 2.69 -9.43 7.67
CA LYS A 89 3.84 -8.68 7.18
C LYS A 89 4.52 -7.94 8.33
N ALA A 90 5.85 -7.97 8.32
CA ALA A 90 6.70 -7.09 9.11
C ALA A 90 7.71 -6.39 8.19
N GLU A 91 7.86 -5.07 8.33
CA GLU A 91 8.80 -4.27 7.52
C GLU A 91 9.55 -3.29 8.42
N LEU A 92 10.88 -3.26 8.27
CA LEU A 92 11.79 -2.38 9.01
C LEU A 92 12.45 -1.38 8.05
N GLU A 93 12.64 -0.14 8.49
CA GLU A 93 13.50 0.86 7.84
C GLU A 93 14.77 1.05 8.68
N LEU A 94 15.93 0.87 8.06
CA LEU A 94 17.25 0.90 8.70
C LEU A 94 18.05 2.16 8.35
N SER A 95 17.55 3.00 7.43
CA SER A 95 18.27 4.19 6.94
C SER A 95 18.01 5.47 7.75
N ASP A 96 17.20 5.41 8.81
CA ASP A 96 16.77 6.58 9.55
C ASP A 96 17.77 6.97 10.66
N ARG A 97 18.85 7.67 10.27
CA ARG A 97 19.82 8.26 11.19
C ARG A 97 20.36 7.30 12.26
N GLY A 98 20.56 6.03 11.90
CA GLY A 98 21.01 4.99 12.83
C GLY A 98 19.91 4.42 13.73
N GLN A 99 18.65 4.82 13.56
CA GLN A 99 17.50 4.26 14.27
C GLN A 99 16.75 3.28 13.38
N THR A 100 16.43 2.12 13.92
CA THR A 100 15.52 1.17 13.27
C THR A 100 14.08 1.58 13.53
N ARG A 101 13.29 1.69 12.47
CA ARG A 101 11.85 1.94 12.54
C ARG A 101 11.06 0.74 12.03
N ILE A 102 10.07 0.32 12.80
CA ILE A 102 9.04 -0.59 12.31
C ILE A 102 8.11 0.21 11.40
N LEU A 103 8.04 -0.15 10.13
CA LEU A 103 7.15 0.49 9.17
C LEU A 103 5.79 -0.20 9.12
N ASP A 104 5.76 -1.45 8.74
CA ASP A 104 4.56 -2.27 8.69
C ASP A 104 4.71 -3.41 9.70
N ALA A 105 3.66 -3.67 10.47
CA ALA A 105 3.56 -4.82 11.37
C ALA A 105 2.07 -5.16 11.53
N TYR A 106 1.56 -6.06 10.69
CA TYR A 106 0.14 -6.37 10.66
C TYR A 106 -0.15 -7.84 10.38
N VAL A 107 -1.34 -8.23 10.79
CA VAL A 107 -1.99 -9.48 10.41
C VAL A 107 -3.18 -9.15 9.51
N ARG A 108 -3.35 -9.95 8.46
CA ARG A 108 -4.46 -9.85 7.52
C ARG A 108 -5.23 -11.15 7.47
N VAL A 109 -6.54 -11.07 7.65
CA VAL A 109 -7.46 -12.19 7.54
C VAL A 109 -8.28 -12.05 6.28
N LEU A 110 -8.38 -13.12 5.50
CA LEU A 110 -9.11 -13.22 4.24
C LEU A 110 -10.26 -14.23 4.41
N PRO A 111 -11.36 -13.87 5.08
CA PRO A 111 -12.41 -14.82 5.48
C PRO A 111 -13.22 -15.35 4.29
N ILE A 112 -13.40 -14.52 3.28
CA ILE A 112 -14.07 -14.87 2.01
C ILE A 112 -13.34 -14.19 0.86
N LYS A 113 -13.61 -14.65 -0.36
CA LYS A 113 -13.04 -14.08 -1.57
C LYS A 113 -13.36 -12.60 -1.68
N GLY A 114 -12.34 -11.79 -1.96
CA GLY A 114 -12.45 -10.35 -2.09
C GLY A 114 -12.46 -9.56 -0.76
N LEU A 115 -12.74 -10.15 0.39
CA LEU A 115 -12.76 -9.46 1.69
C LEU A 115 -11.43 -9.62 2.41
N ALA A 116 -10.85 -8.50 2.82
CA ALA A 116 -9.61 -8.45 3.60
C ALA A 116 -9.81 -7.62 4.88
N LEU A 117 -9.54 -8.21 6.02
CA LEU A 117 -9.53 -7.56 7.32
C LEU A 117 -8.08 -7.46 7.78
N THR A 118 -7.57 -6.26 8.03
CA THR A 118 -6.17 -6.07 8.44
C THR A 118 -6.12 -5.33 9.77
N LEU A 119 -5.35 -5.85 10.72
CA LEU A 119 -5.12 -5.26 12.04
C LEU A 119 -3.63 -5.09 12.27
N GLY A 120 -3.20 -3.93 12.71
CA GLY A 120 -1.82 -3.62 13.05
C GLY A 120 -1.35 -2.29 12.48
N GLN A 121 -0.03 -2.14 12.40
CA GLN A 121 0.61 -0.95 11.85
C GLN A 121 0.70 -1.06 10.33
N VAL A 122 0.01 -0.17 9.62
CA VAL A 122 -0.09 -0.16 8.16
C VAL A 122 -0.01 1.26 7.61
N LYS A 123 0.20 1.39 6.30
CA LYS A 123 -0.01 2.66 5.61
C LYS A 123 -1.49 3.04 5.65
N LYS A 124 -1.78 4.29 6.05
CA LYS A 124 -3.13 4.85 5.92
C LYS A 124 -3.56 4.85 4.46
N GLN A 125 -4.79 4.42 4.21
CA GLN A 125 -5.35 4.26 2.87
C GLN A 125 -5.81 5.62 2.32
N PHE A 126 -4.82 6.47 1.98
CA PHE A 126 -5.04 7.80 1.44
C PHE A 126 -3.91 8.18 0.48
N SER A 127 -4.24 8.75 -0.71
CA SER A 127 -3.35 9.13 -1.79
C SER A 127 -2.63 7.95 -2.46
N THR A 128 -2.65 7.91 -3.77
CA THR A 128 -1.97 6.88 -4.56
C THR A 128 -0.45 6.99 -4.47
N ASP A 129 0.10 8.21 -4.54
CA ASP A 129 1.54 8.44 -4.40
C ASP A 129 2.04 8.04 -3.00
N ASN A 130 1.26 8.34 -1.94
CA ASN A 130 1.57 7.92 -0.58
C ASN A 130 1.65 6.40 -0.41
N LEU A 131 0.76 5.66 -1.05
CA LEU A 131 0.68 4.20 -0.94
C LEU A 131 1.74 3.47 -1.75
N ARG A 132 2.40 4.16 -2.68
CA ARG A 132 3.44 3.58 -3.53
C ARG A 132 4.63 3.12 -2.71
N SER A 133 5.14 1.95 -3.06
CA SER A 133 6.38 1.42 -2.48
C SER A 133 7.59 2.14 -3.05
N PRO A 134 8.71 2.27 -2.31
CA PRO A 134 9.90 2.97 -2.77
C PRO A 134 10.47 2.47 -4.10
N HIS A 135 10.38 1.17 -4.38
CA HIS A 135 10.87 0.58 -5.63
C HIS A 135 9.95 0.90 -6.84
N ASN A 136 8.71 1.30 -6.61
CA ASN A 136 7.75 1.67 -7.65
C ASN A 136 7.58 3.19 -7.78
N MET A 137 8.38 3.99 -7.07
CA MET A 137 8.32 5.44 -7.20
C MET A 137 8.82 5.89 -8.57
N LEU A 138 8.07 6.81 -9.20
CA LEU A 138 8.43 7.42 -10.47
C LEU A 138 9.61 8.40 -10.32
N PHE A 139 9.74 9.02 -9.15
CA PHE A 139 10.78 9.99 -8.83
C PHE A 139 11.59 9.56 -7.60
N ALA A 140 12.71 10.21 -7.37
CA ALA A 140 13.58 9.94 -6.23
C ALA A 140 12.89 10.19 -4.86
N ASN A 141 11.95 11.13 -4.83
CA ASN A 141 11.13 11.45 -3.66
C ASN A 141 9.66 11.39 -4.02
N SER A 142 8.78 11.17 -3.01
CA SER A 142 7.34 11.42 -3.15
C SER A 142 7.07 12.90 -3.40
N THR A 143 5.94 13.20 -3.98
CA THR A 143 5.54 14.59 -4.26
C THR A 143 5.48 15.40 -2.96
N PHE A 144 5.93 16.65 -3.03
CA PHE A 144 5.93 17.56 -1.87
C PHE A 144 4.51 17.75 -1.30
N ILE A 145 3.52 17.88 -2.18
CA ILE A 145 2.11 18.07 -1.80
C ILE A 145 1.63 16.89 -0.98
N VAL A 146 1.80 15.67 -1.48
CA VAL A 146 1.38 14.44 -0.78
C VAL A 146 2.05 14.31 0.58
N SER A 147 3.33 14.68 0.71
CA SER A 147 4.04 14.66 2.00
C SER A 147 3.42 15.58 3.06
N LYS A 148 2.67 16.60 2.65
CA LYS A 148 1.96 17.55 3.54
C LYS A 148 0.53 17.12 3.88
N PHE A 149 -0.10 16.33 3.03
CA PHE A 149 -1.49 15.90 3.20
C PHE A 149 -1.61 14.50 3.80
N ALA A 150 -0.68 13.62 3.50
CA ALA A 150 -0.74 12.23 3.87
C ALA A 150 0.16 11.92 5.07
N ASN A 151 -0.42 11.32 6.10
CA ASN A 151 0.36 10.67 7.15
C ASN A 151 0.59 9.20 6.76
N LEU A 152 1.87 8.83 6.68
CA LEU A 152 2.28 7.61 6.00
C LEU A 152 1.76 6.33 6.65
N ARG A 153 1.87 6.20 7.98
CA ARG A 153 1.57 4.95 8.70
C ARG A 153 0.97 5.20 10.07
N ASP A 154 0.14 4.26 10.50
CA ASP A 154 -0.44 4.26 11.83
C ASP A 154 -0.89 2.85 12.24
N VAL A 155 -1.19 2.66 13.51
CA VAL A 155 -1.80 1.44 14.02
C VAL A 155 -3.31 1.55 13.93
N GLY A 156 -3.95 0.54 13.35
CA GLY A 156 -5.39 0.55 13.18
C GLY A 156 -5.93 -0.73 12.58
N PHE A 157 -7.18 -0.64 12.20
CA PHE A 157 -7.93 -1.70 11.54
C PHE A 157 -8.40 -1.22 10.18
N THR A 158 -8.28 -2.07 9.16
CA THR A 158 -8.83 -1.80 7.83
C THR A 158 -9.69 -2.95 7.36
N ILE A 159 -10.76 -2.61 6.67
CA ILE A 159 -11.60 -3.53 5.92
C ILE A 159 -11.54 -3.15 4.44
N GLY A 160 -11.19 -4.10 3.59
CA GLY A 160 -11.13 -3.92 2.15
C GLY A 160 -11.99 -4.97 1.45
N TYR A 161 -12.72 -4.55 0.43
CA TYR A 161 -13.48 -5.46 -0.43
C TYR A 161 -13.14 -5.19 -1.90
N ASN A 162 -12.73 -6.24 -2.58
CA ASN A 162 -12.41 -6.21 -4.01
C ASN A 162 -13.50 -6.96 -4.78
N ALA A 163 -14.31 -6.20 -5.51
CA ALA A 163 -15.46 -6.73 -6.26
C ALA A 163 -15.10 -7.09 -7.72
N LYS A 164 -13.82 -7.23 -8.08
CA LYS A 164 -13.35 -7.43 -9.47
C LYS A 164 -14.07 -8.54 -10.25
N GLU A 165 -14.63 -9.52 -9.58
CA GLU A 165 -15.39 -10.59 -10.24
C GLU A 165 -16.73 -10.11 -10.82
N TYR A 166 -17.32 -9.08 -10.22
CA TYR A 166 -18.65 -8.58 -10.59
C TYR A 166 -18.57 -7.18 -11.21
N VAL A 167 -17.77 -6.32 -10.60
CA VAL A 167 -17.59 -4.92 -10.99
C VAL A 167 -16.13 -4.55 -10.74
N PRO A 168 -15.44 -3.81 -11.60
CA PRO A 168 -14.03 -3.46 -11.44
C PRO A 168 -13.81 -2.39 -10.34
N ILE A 169 -14.35 -2.64 -9.15
CA ILE A 169 -14.33 -1.73 -7.99
C ILE A 169 -13.63 -2.40 -6.81
N GLU A 170 -12.80 -1.62 -6.13
CA GLU A 170 -12.24 -1.97 -4.83
C GLU A 170 -12.56 -0.86 -3.83
N ALA A 171 -13.06 -1.22 -2.66
CA ALA A 171 -13.39 -0.31 -1.57
C ALA A 171 -12.57 -0.66 -0.33
N ILE A 172 -11.96 0.34 0.31
CA ILE A 172 -11.19 0.16 1.54
C ILE A 172 -11.63 1.22 2.55
N PHE A 173 -11.92 0.80 3.76
CA PHE A 173 -12.18 1.67 4.89
C PHE A 173 -11.18 1.37 6.01
N GLY A 174 -10.69 2.39 6.71
CA GLY A 174 -9.73 2.25 7.79
C GLY A 174 -10.04 3.14 8.98
N VAL A 175 -9.76 2.61 10.18
CA VAL A 175 -9.82 3.30 11.47
C VAL A 175 -8.47 3.19 12.14
N TYR A 176 -7.89 4.31 12.59
CA TYR A 176 -6.53 4.36 13.12
C TYR A 176 -6.44 5.18 14.40
N ASN A 177 -5.41 4.91 15.20
CA ASN A 177 -5.20 5.60 16.47
C ASN A 177 -4.89 7.11 16.33
N GLY A 178 -4.34 7.57 15.19
CA GLY A 178 -3.94 8.96 14.98
C GLY A 178 -2.58 9.33 15.58
N ASN A 179 -1.80 8.36 16.06
CA ASN A 179 -0.49 8.58 16.69
C ASN A 179 0.69 8.45 15.69
N GLY A 180 0.43 7.97 14.49
CA GLY A 180 1.49 7.64 13.53
C GLY A 180 2.32 6.45 13.99
N LEU A 181 3.65 6.54 13.80
CA LEU A 181 4.60 5.48 14.17
C LEU A 181 5.03 5.53 15.64
N TYR A 182 4.63 6.56 16.37
CA TYR A 182 5.09 6.84 17.74
C TYR A 182 3.93 6.70 18.73
N ASP A 183 4.29 6.50 19.98
CA ASP A 183 3.36 6.61 21.12
C ASP A 183 2.12 5.72 21.05
N GLN A 184 2.29 4.49 20.55
CA GLN A 184 1.18 3.51 20.44
C GLN A 184 0.52 3.16 21.79
N LYS A 185 1.18 3.48 22.91
CA LYS A 185 0.67 3.24 24.27
C LYS A 185 -0.25 4.35 24.78
N ILE A 186 -0.35 5.48 24.09
CA ILE A 186 -1.18 6.61 24.49
C ILE A 186 -2.64 6.34 24.16
N TRP A 187 -3.51 6.41 25.15
CA TRP A 187 -4.95 6.33 24.96
C TRP A 187 -5.49 7.58 24.26
N LYS A 188 -6.30 7.38 23.23
CA LYS A 188 -6.92 8.44 22.43
C LYS A 188 -8.43 8.46 22.62
N LYS A 189 -8.99 9.67 22.65
CA LYS A 189 -10.46 9.88 22.64
C LYS A 189 -11.04 9.87 21.22
N HIS A 190 -10.19 10.06 20.22
CA HIS A 190 -10.61 10.23 18.82
C HIS A 190 -9.74 9.36 17.92
N PHE A 191 -10.37 8.75 16.95
CA PHE A 191 -9.71 7.99 15.89
C PHE A 191 -9.61 8.81 14.61
N ASP A 192 -8.66 8.43 13.77
CA ASP A 192 -8.55 8.87 12.39
C ASP A 192 -9.26 7.86 11.49
N TYR A 193 -9.86 8.35 10.44
CA TYR A 193 -10.62 7.53 9.47
C TYR A 193 -10.08 7.73 8.07
N THR A 194 -10.11 6.68 7.26
CA THR A 194 -9.85 6.76 5.82
C THR A 194 -10.88 5.97 5.05
N GLY A 195 -11.23 6.47 3.86
CA GLY A 195 -12.03 5.77 2.88
C GLY A 195 -11.38 5.86 1.53
N ARG A 196 -11.32 4.77 0.78
CA ARG A 196 -10.77 4.70 -0.56
C ARG A 196 -11.64 3.86 -1.46
N LEU A 197 -11.95 4.40 -2.65
CA LEU A 197 -12.64 3.70 -3.73
C LEU A 197 -11.74 3.71 -4.96
N ILE A 198 -11.49 2.54 -5.54
CA ILE A 198 -10.67 2.39 -6.72
C ILE A 198 -11.54 1.80 -7.82
N PHE A 199 -11.55 2.45 -8.98
CA PHE A 199 -12.28 2.04 -10.16
C PHE A 199 -11.28 1.65 -11.25
N ASN A 200 -11.16 0.36 -11.52
CA ASN A 200 -10.30 -0.18 -12.58
C ASN A 200 -11.12 -0.34 -13.86
N THR A 201 -11.49 0.78 -14.49
CA THR A 201 -12.45 0.82 -15.61
C THR A 201 -11.99 -0.03 -16.79
N CYS A 202 -10.68 0.00 -17.13
CA CYS A 202 -10.10 -0.86 -18.14
C CYS A 202 -8.60 -1.06 -17.92
N LYS A 203 -7.95 -1.86 -18.75
CA LYS A 203 -6.50 -2.12 -18.69
C LYS A 203 -5.64 -0.84 -18.76
N TYR A 204 -6.16 0.19 -19.41
CA TYR A 204 -5.41 1.41 -19.69
C TYR A 204 -5.75 2.57 -18.75
N PHE A 205 -6.88 2.50 -18.04
CA PHE A 205 -7.38 3.60 -17.25
C PHE A 205 -7.94 3.14 -15.92
N SER A 206 -7.53 3.83 -14.85
CA SER A 206 -8.11 3.68 -13.52
C SER A 206 -8.19 5.03 -12.82
N PHE A 207 -9.17 5.20 -11.96
CA PHE A 207 -9.26 6.35 -11.08
C PHE A 207 -9.58 5.92 -9.65
N ASP A 208 -9.21 6.76 -8.69
CA ASP A 208 -9.46 6.52 -7.29
C ASP A 208 -9.95 7.78 -6.59
N LEU A 209 -10.85 7.57 -5.64
CA LEU A 209 -11.38 8.58 -4.74
C LEU A 209 -10.92 8.23 -3.34
N ASN A 210 -10.29 9.17 -2.67
CA ASN A 210 -9.78 8.96 -1.33
C ASN A 210 -10.30 10.06 -0.40
N TRP A 211 -10.59 9.68 0.82
CA TRP A 211 -10.97 10.57 1.90
C TRP A 211 -10.22 10.19 3.16
N GLN A 212 -9.77 11.17 3.91
CA GLN A 212 -9.27 10.98 5.27
C GLN A 212 -9.80 12.06 6.19
N SER A 213 -10.07 11.67 7.44
CA SER A 213 -10.46 12.55 8.52
C SER A 213 -9.53 12.31 9.69
N ILE A 214 -8.68 13.28 10.00
CA ILE A 214 -7.68 13.19 11.07
C ILE A 214 -7.90 14.26 12.12
N LYS A 215 -7.59 13.94 13.39
CA LYS A 215 -7.70 14.89 14.49
C LYS A 215 -6.41 14.88 15.31
N PRO A 216 -5.34 15.55 14.84
CA PRO A 216 -4.03 15.51 15.50
C PRO A 216 -4.07 16.13 16.90
N GLU A 217 -4.82 17.20 17.11
CA GLU A 217 -5.01 17.86 18.42
C GLU A 217 -6.49 18.12 18.67
N ASN A 218 -6.93 19.36 18.54
CA ASN A 218 -8.32 19.76 18.81
C ASN A 218 -9.12 20.00 17.53
N ILE A 219 -8.45 20.26 16.41
CA ILE A 219 -9.05 20.57 15.12
C ILE A 219 -9.15 19.32 14.27
N ARG A 220 -10.34 19.02 13.74
CA ARG A 220 -10.52 17.95 12.76
C ARG A 220 -10.19 18.46 11.38
N MET A 221 -9.40 17.70 10.66
CA MET A 221 -9.01 18.02 9.29
C MET A 221 -9.54 16.91 8.37
N ASN A 222 -10.31 17.31 7.37
CA ASN A 222 -10.80 16.44 6.33
C ASN A 222 -9.99 16.69 5.04
N SER A 223 -9.46 15.64 4.45
CA SER A 223 -8.74 15.71 3.18
C SER A 223 -9.41 14.80 2.17
N TYR A 224 -9.53 15.29 0.97
CA TYR A 224 -10.11 14.60 -0.18
C TYR A 224 -9.05 14.54 -1.27
N ASP A 225 -9.02 13.43 -1.98
CA ASP A 225 -8.08 13.20 -3.06
C ASP A 225 -8.76 12.46 -4.19
N ILE A 226 -8.50 12.91 -5.41
CA ILE A 226 -8.95 12.29 -6.65
C ILE A 226 -7.71 11.97 -7.47
N GLY A 227 -7.46 10.68 -7.68
CA GLY A 227 -6.37 10.16 -8.49
C GLY A 227 -6.86 9.61 -9.82
N MET A 228 -6.09 9.83 -10.88
CA MET A 228 -6.31 9.27 -12.20
C MET A 228 -5.02 8.73 -12.77
N ARG A 229 -5.07 7.54 -13.35
CA ARG A 229 -3.93 6.89 -14.00
C ARG A 229 -4.32 6.41 -15.37
N ALA A 230 -3.49 6.73 -16.36
CA ALA A 230 -3.66 6.30 -17.72
C ALA A 230 -2.35 5.76 -18.29
N ASN A 231 -2.42 4.61 -18.98
CA ASN A 231 -1.29 3.95 -19.62
C ASN A 231 -1.60 3.72 -21.10
N PHE A 232 -0.93 4.46 -21.99
CA PHE A 232 -1.12 4.35 -23.43
C PHE A 232 0.23 4.24 -24.14
N TYR A 233 0.43 3.21 -24.94
CA TYR A 233 1.59 3.05 -25.82
C TYR A 233 2.95 3.36 -25.18
N GLY A 234 3.15 2.93 -23.91
CA GLY A 234 4.39 3.21 -23.18
C GLY A 234 4.45 4.57 -22.48
N VAL A 235 3.44 5.42 -22.63
CA VAL A 235 3.29 6.67 -21.86
C VAL A 235 2.45 6.37 -20.62
N HIS A 236 3.00 6.74 -19.46
CA HIS A 236 2.32 6.66 -18.16
C HIS A 236 1.98 8.06 -17.69
N LEU A 237 0.69 8.35 -17.54
CA LEU A 237 0.17 9.60 -17.01
C LEU A 237 -0.49 9.37 -15.66
N GLU A 238 -0.08 10.14 -14.67
CA GLU A 238 -0.74 10.19 -13.36
C GLU A 238 -1.07 11.63 -13.00
N VAL A 239 -2.28 11.84 -12.51
CA VAL A 239 -2.78 13.13 -12.01
C VAL A 239 -3.45 12.88 -10.68
N GLU A 240 -3.12 13.69 -9.69
CA GLU A 240 -3.70 13.64 -8.34
C GLU A 240 -4.10 15.03 -7.91
N GLY A 241 -5.35 15.20 -7.49
CA GLY A 241 -5.92 16.45 -6.99
C GLY A 241 -6.26 16.33 -5.52
N LEU A 242 -5.70 17.20 -4.68
CA LEU A 242 -5.82 17.18 -3.23
C LEU A 242 -6.55 18.43 -2.72
N TYR A 243 -7.56 18.23 -1.88
CA TYR A 243 -8.32 19.29 -1.23
C TYR A 243 -8.41 19.02 0.28
N LYS A 244 -8.28 20.07 1.10
CA LYS A 244 -8.28 19.96 2.57
C LYS A 244 -9.15 21.02 3.21
N THR A 245 -9.97 20.60 4.18
CA THR A 245 -10.79 21.47 5.02
C THR A 245 -10.44 21.30 6.49
N TYR A 246 -10.74 22.30 7.28
CA TYR A 246 -10.55 22.38 8.72
C TYR A 246 -11.88 22.68 9.39
N ASP A 247 -12.27 21.90 10.39
CA ASP A 247 -13.47 22.09 11.22
C ASP A 247 -13.11 22.61 12.60
#